data_b420b1ac87e7910d4559d82383011128
#
_entry.id   b420b1ac87e7910d4559d82383011128
#
_cell.length_a   1.000
_cell.length_b   1.000
_cell.length_c   1.000
_cell.angle_alpha   90.00
_cell.angle_beta   90.00
_cell.angle_gamma   90.00
#
_symmetry.space_group_name_H-M   'P 1'
#
loop_
_entity.id
_entity.type
_entity.pdbx_description
1 polymer ?
#
loop_
_entity_poly.entity_id
_entity_poly.type
_entity_poly.pdbx_seq_one_letter_code
_entity_poly.pdbx_strand_id
1 'polypeptide(L)'
;MDRIVIPPTYKPKKKFMQLAIVEAKRARDRGDYAIGAVITQLSGNREVVIASAGNRVKTSGSSIKHVELETLKYVSSGYGRYLPDFVLYSTHEPCAMCAGACVWSKIGAVVFGVSQEDITAYGKKHGTEEFKWRACLISCKFVLEKGGLHIPVFDSFLRLECRKLFRYRASQTNTFR
;
A
#
# COMPACT_ATOMS: atom_id res chain seq x y z
N MET A 1 22.72 4.00 15.83
CA MET A 1 21.26 4.27 15.85
C MET A 1 20.93 5.05 14.60
N ASP A 2 20.29 4.42 13.65
CA ASP A 2 19.92 5.07 12.39
C ASP A 2 18.83 6.12 12.70
N ARG A 3 19.12 7.39 12.40
CA ARG A 3 18.17 8.49 12.62
C ARG A 3 16.93 8.24 11.77
N ILE A 4 15.77 8.15 12.42
CA ILE A 4 14.48 8.26 11.74
C ILE A 4 14.42 9.69 11.21
N VAL A 5 14.36 9.84 9.90
CA VAL A 5 14.36 11.18 9.27
C VAL A 5 12.96 11.79 9.24
N ILE A 6 11.93 10.96 9.43
CA ILE A 6 10.55 11.47 9.52
C ILE A 6 10.35 12.13 10.89
N PRO A 7 10.06 13.44 10.95
CA PRO A 7 9.91 14.14 12.22
C PRO A 7 8.67 13.64 12.99
N PRO A 8 8.70 13.64 14.33
CA PRO A 8 7.54 13.24 15.15
C PRO A 8 6.28 14.07 14.88
N THR A 9 6.44 15.27 14.34
CA THR A 9 5.34 16.18 13.96
C THR A 9 4.78 15.88 12.56
N TYR A 10 5.32 14.89 11.86
CA TYR A 10 4.85 14.55 10.52
C TYR A 10 3.36 14.19 10.50
N LYS A 11 2.65 14.73 9.53
CA LYS A 11 1.26 14.40 9.26
C LYS A 11 1.09 13.99 7.80
N PRO A 12 0.44 12.86 7.53
CA PRO A 12 0.16 12.41 6.17
C PRO A 12 -0.64 13.46 5.38
N LYS A 13 -0.38 13.54 4.07
CA LYS A 13 -1.03 14.50 3.18
C LYS A 13 -2.07 13.82 2.30
N LYS A 14 -3.29 14.36 2.32
CA LYS A 14 -4.44 13.81 1.55
C LYS A 14 -4.13 13.60 0.07
N LYS A 15 -3.42 14.55 -0.56
CA LYS A 15 -3.10 14.51 -1.99
C LYS A 15 -2.36 13.23 -2.41
N PHE A 16 -1.49 12.67 -1.56
CA PHE A 16 -0.73 11.46 -1.89
C PHE A 16 -1.59 10.20 -1.78
N MET A 17 -2.46 10.10 -0.78
CA MET A 17 -3.44 9.03 -0.72
C MET A 17 -4.47 9.13 -1.86
N GLN A 18 -4.87 10.33 -2.24
CA GLN A 18 -5.74 10.54 -3.41
C GLN A 18 -5.07 10.06 -4.70
N LEU A 19 -3.76 10.28 -4.87
CA LEU A 19 -3.00 9.73 -6.00
C LEU A 19 -2.96 8.20 -5.93
N ALA A 20 -2.72 7.60 -4.76
CA ALA A 20 -2.79 6.15 -4.58
C ALA A 20 -4.19 5.59 -4.95
N ILE A 21 -5.27 6.30 -4.61
CA ILE A 21 -6.63 5.93 -5.03
C ILE A 21 -6.80 6.00 -6.54
N VAL A 22 -6.22 6.99 -7.21
CA VAL A 22 -6.22 7.07 -8.69
C VAL A 22 -5.51 5.86 -9.29
N GLU A 23 -4.35 5.49 -8.78
CA GLU A 23 -3.61 4.31 -9.24
C GLU A 23 -4.36 3.01 -8.98
N ALA A 24 -5.06 2.90 -7.84
CA ALA A 24 -5.93 1.76 -7.54
C ALA A 24 -7.06 1.62 -8.56
N LYS A 25 -7.70 2.73 -8.95
CA LYS A 25 -8.74 2.73 -10.00
C LYS A 25 -8.16 2.30 -11.35
N ARG A 26 -6.99 2.81 -11.73
CA ARG A 26 -6.29 2.40 -12.95
C ARG A 26 -5.94 0.91 -12.95
N ALA A 27 -5.53 0.35 -11.80
CA ALA A 27 -5.31 -1.09 -11.66
C ALA A 27 -6.59 -1.88 -11.92
N ARG A 28 -7.70 -1.49 -11.27
CA ARG A 28 -9.02 -2.09 -11.49
C ARG A 28 -9.44 -2.03 -12.95
N ASP A 29 -9.28 -0.88 -13.60
CA ASP A 29 -9.71 -0.66 -14.99
C ASP A 29 -8.89 -1.52 -15.97
N ARG A 30 -7.70 -1.98 -15.55
CA ARG A 30 -6.89 -2.99 -16.26
C ARG A 30 -7.25 -4.43 -15.92
N GLY A 31 -8.24 -4.68 -15.06
CA GLY A 31 -8.62 -6.02 -14.61
C GLY A 31 -7.82 -6.56 -13.43
N ASP A 32 -7.06 -5.72 -12.74
CA ASP A 32 -6.30 -6.09 -11.55
C ASP A 32 -7.04 -5.69 -10.26
N TYR A 33 -6.48 -6.04 -9.10
CA TYR A 33 -7.02 -5.60 -7.82
C TYR A 33 -6.91 -4.08 -7.66
N ALA A 34 -7.98 -3.45 -7.16
CA ALA A 34 -8.04 -2.00 -6.96
C ALA A 34 -7.17 -1.55 -5.78
N ILE A 35 -5.87 -1.80 -5.87
CA ILE A 35 -4.86 -1.40 -4.88
C ILE A 35 -3.87 -0.46 -5.56
N GLY A 36 -3.57 0.66 -4.92
CA GLY A 36 -2.59 1.63 -5.41
C GLY A 36 -1.66 2.06 -4.29
N ALA A 37 -0.42 2.36 -4.66
CA ALA A 37 0.58 2.87 -3.76
C ALA A 37 1.33 4.07 -4.35
N VAL A 38 1.80 4.93 -3.45
CA VAL A 38 2.66 6.07 -3.74
C VAL A 38 3.81 6.08 -2.74
N ILE A 39 5.01 6.28 -3.21
CA ILE A 39 6.16 6.56 -2.34
C ILE A 39 6.56 8.02 -2.55
N THR A 40 6.66 8.74 -1.44
CA THR A 40 7.11 10.12 -1.41
C THR A 40 8.46 10.22 -0.70
N GLN A 41 9.21 11.28 -0.98
CA GLN A 41 10.43 11.65 -0.24
C GLN A 41 10.22 12.98 0.46
N LEU A 42 10.62 13.05 1.73
CA LEU A 42 10.71 14.27 2.50
C LEU A 42 12.09 14.91 2.30
N SER A 43 12.11 16.22 2.03
CA SER A 43 13.32 17.04 1.98
C SER A 43 13.01 18.38 2.66
N GLY A 44 13.38 18.51 3.92
CA GLY A 44 12.95 19.63 4.76
C GLY A 44 11.42 19.71 4.85
N ASN A 45 10.86 20.86 4.48
CA ASN A 45 9.40 21.08 4.46
C ASN A 45 8.71 20.61 3.18
N ARG A 46 9.47 20.10 2.21
CA ARG A 46 8.93 19.60 0.95
C ARG A 46 8.73 18.09 1.02
N GLU A 47 7.67 17.63 0.41
CA GLU A 47 7.38 16.22 0.19
C GLU A 47 6.95 16.03 -1.25
N VAL A 48 7.69 15.22 -1.98
CA VAL A 48 7.52 15.00 -3.42
C VAL A 48 7.25 13.54 -3.72
N VAL A 49 6.46 13.28 -4.78
CA VAL A 49 6.21 11.92 -5.26
C VAL A 49 7.43 11.42 -6.01
N ILE A 50 7.91 10.24 -5.63
CA ILE A 50 9.02 9.54 -6.29
C ILE A 50 8.51 8.39 -7.14
N ALA A 51 7.50 7.66 -6.65
CA ALA A 51 6.89 6.57 -7.38
C ALA A 51 5.38 6.51 -7.11
N SER A 52 4.61 6.14 -8.12
CA SER A 52 3.19 5.80 -7.98
C SER A 52 2.85 4.65 -8.91
N ALA A 53 2.07 3.69 -8.45
CA ALA A 53 1.66 2.54 -9.23
C ALA A 53 0.36 1.92 -8.73
N GLY A 54 -0.27 1.13 -9.60
CA GLY A 54 -1.38 0.24 -9.25
C GLY A 54 -0.97 -1.23 -9.32
N ASN A 55 -1.69 -2.07 -8.58
CA ASN A 55 -1.42 -3.50 -8.43
C ASN A 55 -1.32 -4.24 -9.78
N ARG A 56 -0.51 -5.32 -9.81
CA ARG A 56 -0.27 -6.13 -11.01
C ARG A 56 -0.31 -7.64 -10.76
N VAL A 57 -0.88 -8.09 -9.66
CA VAL A 57 -0.95 -9.51 -9.30
C VAL A 57 -1.67 -10.33 -10.37
N LYS A 58 -2.88 -9.95 -10.75
CA LYS A 58 -3.67 -10.66 -11.75
C LYS A 58 -3.08 -10.52 -13.16
N THR A 59 -2.80 -9.28 -13.56
CA THR A 59 -2.33 -8.98 -14.92
C THR A 59 -0.94 -9.53 -15.23
N SER A 60 -0.13 -9.81 -14.21
CA SER A 60 1.19 -10.43 -14.38
C SER A 60 1.23 -11.93 -14.11
N GLY A 61 0.14 -12.49 -13.55
CA GLY A 61 0.11 -13.89 -13.11
C GLY A 61 1.01 -14.20 -11.90
N SER A 62 1.51 -13.18 -11.20
CA SER A 62 2.43 -13.36 -10.07
C SER A 62 1.80 -12.88 -8.76
N SER A 63 1.59 -13.81 -7.83
CA SER A 63 0.98 -13.54 -6.52
C SER A 63 1.79 -12.62 -5.60
N ILE A 64 3.05 -12.37 -5.91
CA ILE A 64 3.94 -11.51 -5.11
C ILE A 64 4.15 -10.11 -5.72
N LYS A 65 3.57 -9.80 -6.88
CA LYS A 65 3.65 -8.46 -7.49
C LYS A 65 2.66 -7.48 -6.87
N HIS A 66 2.73 -7.38 -5.55
CA HIS A 66 2.03 -6.36 -4.80
C HIS A 66 2.61 -4.98 -5.11
N VAL A 67 1.75 -3.99 -5.24
CA VAL A 67 2.16 -2.64 -5.63
C VAL A 67 3.12 -2.01 -4.63
N GLU A 68 2.95 -2.25 -3.34
CA GLU A 68 3.84 -1.74 -2.29
C GLU A 68 5.26 -2.29 -2.48
N LEU A 69 5.37 -3.60 -2.74
CA LEU A 69 6.67 -4.25 -2.97
C LEU A 69 7.33 -3.73 -4.23
N GLU A 70 6.59 -3.62 -5.33
CA GLU A 70 7.11 -3.14 -6.62
C GLU A 70 7.57 -1.67 -6.54
N THR A 71 6.82 -0.81 -5.84
CA THR A 71 7.22 0.59 -5.64
C THR A 71 8.44 0.72 -4.73
N LEU A 72 8.52 -0.07 -3.65
CA LEU A 72 9.69 -0.12 -2.78
C LEU A 72 10.94 -0.60 -3.54
N LYS A 73 10.81 -1.67 -4.32
CA LYS A 73 11.90 -2.19 -5.16
C LYS A 73 12.40 -1.14 -6.15
N TYR A 74 11.48 -0.46 -6.85
CA TYR A 74 11.84 0.61 -7.80
C TYR A 74 12.59 1.73 -7.11
N VAL A 75 12.08 2.25 -6.00
CA VAL A 75 12.69 3.38 -5.29
C VAL A 75 14.04 2.98 -4.69
N SER A 76 14.15 1.80 -4.06
CA SER A 76 15.41 1.36 -3.46
C SER A 76 16.51 1.15 -4.49
N SER A 77 16.19 0.75 -5.72
CA SER A 77 17.20 0.60 -6.79
C SER A 77 17.72 1.95 -7.31
N GLY A 78 16.93 3.02 -7.20
CA GLY A 78 17.33 4.34 -7.67
C GLY A 78 17.89 5.27 -6.59
N TYR A 79 17.44 5.10 -5.34
CA TYR A 79 17.76 6.00 -4.23
C TYR A 79 18.62 5.37 -3.13
N GLY A 80 18.92 4.07 -3.25
CA GLY A 80 19.71 3.31 -2.30
C GLY A 80 18.85 2.38 -1.44
N ARG A 81 19.53 1.40 -0.81
CA ARG A 81 18.86 0.30 -0.09
C ARG A 81 18.04 0.72 1.13
N TYR A 82 18.33 1.88 1.72
CA TYR A 82 17.62 2.40 2.89
C TYR A 82 16.90 3.70 2.55
N LEU A 83 15.66 3.82 3.00
CA LEU A 83 14.70 4.86 2.62
C LEU A 83 14.15 5.61 3.86
N PRO A 84 15.02 6.13 4.77
CA PRO A 84 14.58 6.68 6.06
C PRO A 84 13.80 8.01 5.93
N ASP A 85 13.92 8.71 4.81
CA ASP A 85 13.24 9.95 4.47
C ASP A 85 12.06 9.75 3.50
N PHE A 86 11.66 8.49 3.28
CA PHE A 86 10.55 8.16 2.39
C PHE A 86 9.32 7.71 3.16
N VAL A 87 8.14 7.96 2.58
CA VAL A 87 6.84 7.56 3.12
C VAL A 87 6.10 6.73 2.08
N LEU A 88 5.66 5.55 2.48
CA LEU A 88 4.76 4.71 1.69
C LEU A 88 3.31 5.08 2.01
N TYR A 89 2.55 5.45 0.98
CA TYR A 89 1.09 5.54 1.02
C TYR A 89 0.51 4.35 0.26
N SER A 90 -0.35 3.58 0.90
CA SER A 90 -1.08 2.49 0.25
C SER A 90 -2.58 2.59 0.53
N THR A 91 -3.41 2.33 -0.47
CA THR A 91 -4.86 2.29 -0.28
C THR A 91 -5.31 1.17 0.66
N HIS A 92 -4.50 0.11 0.77
CA HIS A 92 -4.71 -1.06 1.61
C HIS A 92 -3.55 -1.22 2.60
N GLU A 93 -3.83 -1.83 3.75
CA GLU A 93 -2.79 -2.21 4.70
C GLU A 93 -1.77 -3.14 4.03
N PRO A 94 -0.47 -2.82 4.06
CA PRO A 94 0.57 -3.69 3.56
C PRO A 94 0.52 -5.06 4.24
N CYS A 95 0.45 -6.14 3.47
CA CYS A 95 0.50 -7.50 4.03
C CYS A 95 1.88 -7.78 4.67
N ALA A 96 2.02 -8.90 5.36
CA ALA A 96 3.26 -9.26 6.06
C ALA A 96 4.50 -9.22 5.14
N MET A 97 4.37 -9.62 3.87
CA MET A 97 5.45 -9.56 2.89
C MET A 97 5.86 -8.10 2.59
N CYS A 98 4.88 -7.22 2.33
CA CYS A 98 5.13 -5.81 2.03
C CYS A 98 5.63 -5.05 3.26
N ALA A 99 5.07 -5.34 4.43
CA ALA A 99 5.54 -4.79 5.70
C ALA A 99 6.98 -5.24 6.02
N GLY A 100 7.32 -6.51 5.74
CA GLY A 100 8.69 -7.00 5.82
C GLY A 100 9.64 -6.24 4.89
N ALA A 101 9.22 -5.94 3.67
CA ALA A 101 10.00 -5.10 2.74
C ALA A 101 10.20 -3.66 3.28
N CYS A 102 9.19 -3.11 3.96
CA CYS A 102 9.30 -1.81 4.65
C CYS A 102 10.38 -1.85 5.75
N VAL A 103 10.45 -2.95 6.53
CA VAL A 103 11.51 -3.14 7.54
C VAL A 103 12.89 -3.19 6.88
N TRP A 104 13.07 -4.03 5.86
CA TRP A 104 14.37 -4.20 5.20
C TRP A 104 14.85 -2.95 4.46
N SER A 105 13.93 -2.17 3.90
CA SER A 105 14.26 -0.87 3.27
C SER A 105 14.42 0.26 4.29
N LYS A 106 14.16 0.03 5.59
CA LYS A 106 14.15 1.05 6.65
C LYS A 106 13.35 2.29 6.24
N ILE A 107 12.14 2.06 5.68
CA ILE A 107 11.31 3.18 5.24
C ILE A 107 10.94 4.09 6.42
N GLY A 108 10.85 5.39 6.18
CA GLY A 108 10.63 6.37 7.22
C GLY A 108 9.23 6.34 7.85
N ALA A 109 8.18 6.05 7.06
CA ALA A 109 6.82 5.90 7.57
C ALA A 109 5.93 5.09 6.61
N VAL A 110 4.84 4.53 7.15
CA VAL A 110 3.79 3.85 6.40
C VAL A 110 2.45 4.50 6.67
N VAL A 111 1.70 4.81 5.62
CA VAL A 111 0.35 5.36 5.66
C VAL A 111 -0.58 4.45 4.87
N PHE A 112 -1.67 3.98 5.46
CA PHE A 112 -2.62 3.17 4.72
C PHE A 112 -4.09 3.53 4.99
N GLY A 113 -4.94 3.22 4.00
CA GLY A 113 -6.35 3.55 4.02
C GLY A 113 -7.20 2.54 4.76
N VAL A 114 -7.34 1.34 4.24
CA VAL A 114 -8.17 0.26 4.81
C VAL A 114 -7.31 -0.82 5.41
N SER A 115 -7.76 -1.37 6.54
CA SER A 115 -7.07 -2.47 7.21
C SER A 115 -7.40 -3.82 6.57
N GLN A 116 -6.62 -4.86 6.89
CA GLN A 116 -6.93 -6.25 6.50
C GLN A 116 -8.26 -6.73 7.12
N GLU A 117 -8.61 -6.22 8.29
CA GLU A 117 -9.90 -6.49 8.93
C GLU A 117 -11.06 -5.91 8.11
N ASP A 118 -10.92 -4.70 7.58
CA ASP A 118 -11.90 -4.10 6.67
C ASP A 118 -12.15 -4.97 5.44
N ILE A 119 -11.07 -5.47 4.83
CA ILE A 119 -11.11 -6.33 3.65
C ILE A 119 -11.81 -7.65 3.98
N THR A 120 -11.41 -8.26 5.10
CA THR A 120 -11.99 -9.53 5.56
C THR A 120 -13.48 -9.39 5.88
N ALA A 121 -13.85 -8.31 6.58
CA ALA A 121 -15.25 -8.04 6.91
C ALA A 121 -16.09 -7.78 5.65
N TYR A 122 -15.54 -7.08 4.67
CA TYR A 122 -16.21 -6.87 3.39
C TYR A 122 -16.39 -8.18 2.62
N GLY A 123 -15.35 -9.01 2.54
CA GLY A 123 -15.38 -10.32 1.88
C GLY A 123 -16.42 -11.27 2.51
N LYS A 124 -16.49 -11.33 3.85
CA LYS A 124 -17.50 -12.11 4.57
C LYS A 124 -18.92 -11.64 4.26
N LYS A 125 -19.14 -10.33 4.16
CA LYS A 125 -20.46 -9.74 3.93
C LYS A 125 -20.93 -9.89 2.48
N HIS A 126 -20.03 -9.79 1.51
CA HIS A 126 -20.38 -9.69 0.09
C HIS A 126 -20.10 -10.97 -0.72
N GLY A 127 -19.45 -11.95 -0.12
CA GLY A 127 -19.36 -13.35 -0.61
C GLY A 127 -18.79 -13.55 -2.01
N THR A 128 -17.99 -12.62 -2.53
CA THR A 128 -17.42 -12.76 -3.87
C THR A 128 -16.13 -13.57 -3.83
N GLU A 129 -15.94 -14.51 -4.79
CA GLU A 129 -14.69 -15.25 -4.97
C GLU A 129 -13.50 -14.31 -5.13
N GLU A 130 -13.72 -13.14 -5.69
CA GLU A 130 -12.72 -12.11 -5.90
C GLU A 130 -12.16 -11.53 -4.59
N PHE A 131 -12.96 -11.57 -3.52
CA PHE A 131 -12.58 -11.14 -2.17
C PHE A 131 -12.32 -12.31 -1.21
N LYS A 132 -12.29 -13.54 -1.69
CA LYS A 132 -11.69 -14.66 -0.96
C LYS A 132 -10.18 -14.57 -0.96
N TRP A 133 -9.69 -13.38 -0.69
CA TRP A 133 -8.28 -13.16 -0.55
C TRP A 133 -7.75 -13.95 0.63
N ARG A 134 -6.59 -14.52 0.44
CA ARG A 134 -5.81 -15.05 1.55
C ARG A 134 -5.48 -13.86 2.46
N ALA A 135 -6.34 -13.59 3.42
CA ALA A 135 -6.04 -12.59 4.43
C ALA A 135 -4.85 -13.11 5.23
N CYS A 136 -3.72 -12.48 5.06
CA CYS A 136 -2.63 -12.66 5.99
C CYS A 136 -2.98 -11.83 7.22
N LEU A 137 -3.52 -12.49 8.25
CA LEU A 137 -4.00 -11.82 9.48
C LEU A 137 -2.87 -11.24 10.35
N ILE A 138 -1.62 -11.28 9.87
CA ILE A 138 -0.49 -10.62 10.51
C ILE A 138 -0.52 -9.14 10.08
N SER A 139 -0.85 -8.25 11.02
CA SER A 139 -0.96 -6.83 10.73
C SER A 139 0.39 -6.21 10.34
N CYS A 140 0.32 -5.20 9.49
CA CYS A 140 1.49 -4.39 9.11
C CYS A 140 2.22 -3.87 10.36
N LYS A 141 1.47 -3.32 11.31
CA LYS A 141 2.01 -2.78 12.56
C LYS A 141 2.80 -3.81 13.34
N PHE A 142 2.27 -5.04 13.49
CA PHE A 142 2.97 -6.12 14.18
C PHE A 142 4.31 -6.46 13.51
N VAL A 143 4.35 -6.56 12.17
CA VAL A 143 5.59 -6.86 11.43
C VAL A 143 6.62 -5.75 11.63
N LEU A 144 6.19 -4.48 11.54
CA LEU A 144 7.09 -3.34 11.73
C LEU A 144 7.65 -3.27 13.15
N GLU A 145 6.83 -3.49 14.17
CA GLU A 145 7.26 -3.54 15.57
C GLU A 145 8.27 -4.67 15.82
N LYS A 146 8.04 -5.87 15.28
CA LYS A 146 8.94 -7.01 15.40
C LYS A 146 10.20 -6.88 14.55
N GLY A 147 10.18 -6.01 13.55
CA GLY A 147 11.34 -5.68 12.71
C GLY A 147 12.46 -4.91 13.42
N GLY A 148 12.27 -4.54 14.68
CA GLY A 148 13.28 -3.86 15.50
C GLY A 148 13.51 -2.39 15.15
N LEU A 149 12.67 -1.80 14.29
CA LEU A 149 12.71 -0.39 13.91
C LEU A 149 11.40 0.28 14.32
N HIS A 150 11.50 1.48 14.87
CA HIS A 150 10.31 2.29 15.14
C HIS A 150 9.89 3.04 13.87
N ILE A 151 9.09 2.38 13.03
CA ILE A 151 8.53 2.97 11.81
C ILE A 151 7.12 3.49 12.14
N PRO A 152 6.86 4.81 12.07
CA PRO A 152 5.53 5.37 12.29
C PRO A 152 4.50 4.80 11.31
N VAL A 153 3.35 4.39 11.84
CA VAL A 153 2.21 3.87 11.05
C VAL A 153 1.03 4.80 11.24
N PHE A 154 0.50 5.29 10.13
CA PHE A 154 -0.71 6.11 10.06
C PHE A 154 -1.80 5.29 9.37
N ASP A 155 -2.58 4.60 10.17
CA ASP A 155 -3.69 3.79 9.68
C ASP A 155 -4.97 4.60 9.42
N SER A 156 -5.94 3.96 8.79
CA SER A 156 -7.28 4.53 8.56
C SER A 156 -7.29 5.89 7.84
N PHE A 157 -6.22 6.21 7.13
CA PHE A 157 -6.08 7.50 6.45
C PHE A 157 -6.90 7.55 5.17
N LEU A 158 -7.88 8.43 5.09
CA LEU A 158 -8.93 8.47 4.06
C LEU A 158 -9.66 7.11 3.90
N ARG A 159 -9.90 6.43 5.03
CA ARG A 159 -10.47 5.07 5.06
C ARG A 159 -11.78 4.96 4.27
N LEU A 160 -12.68 5.93 4.38
CA LEU A 160 -13.97 5.90 3.68
C LEU A 160 -13.80 5.95 2.16
N GLU A 161 -12.87 6.75 1.67
CA GLU A 161 -12.54 6.86 0.25
C GLU A 161 -11.89 5.57 -0.25
N CYS A 162 -10.96 5.01 0.50
CA CYS A 162 -10.31 3.75 0.15
C CYS A 162 -11.30 2.57 0.17
N ARG A 163 -12.27 2.54 1.11
CA ARG A 163 -13.33 1.50 1.12
C ARG A 163 -14.21 1.52 -0.13
N LYS A 164 -14.37 2.67 -0.80
CA LYS A 164 -15.13 2.73 -2.06
C LYS A 164 -14.47 1.90 -3.17
N LEU A 165 -13.18 1.59 -3.06
CA LEU A 165 -12.47 0.72 -4.01
C LEU A 165 -12.94 -0.73 -3.94
N PHE A 166 -13.54 -1.17 -2.83
CA PHE A 166 -14.12 -2.53 -2.70
C PHE A 166 -15.38 -2.74 -3.55
N ARG A 167 -16.06 -1.66 -3.94
CA ARG A 167 -17.24 -1.72 -4.78
C ARG A 167 -16.85 -2.01 -6.22
N TYR A 168 -16.39 -3.24 -6.45
CA TYR A 168 -16.23 -3.75 -7.81
C TYR A 168 -17.62 -4.08 -8.37
N ARG A 169 -18.05 -3.39 -9.39
CA ARG A 169 -19.11 -3.90 -10.25
C ARG A 169 -18.50 -4.99 -11.12
N ALA A 170 -18.86 -6.22 -10.87
CA ALA A 170 -18.73 -7.31 -11.83
C ALA A 170 -19.63 -6.99 -13.04
N SER A 171 -19.26 -6.03 -13.86
CA SER A 171 -19.90 -5.73 -15.12
C SER A 171 -18.83 -5.72 -16.20
N GLN A 172 -18.28 -6.90 -16.44
CA GLN A 172 -17.79 -7.32 -17.74
C GLN A 172 -17.33 -8.78 -17.60
N THR A 173 -18.28 -9.68 -17.69
CA THR A 173 -18.03 -11.02 -18.21
C THR A 173 -17.53 -10.87 -19.63
N ASN A 174 -16.25 -10.62 -19.82
CA ASN A 174 -15.61 -10.93 -21.07
C ASN A 174 -15.20 -12.39 -21.00
N THR A 175 -16.06 -13.21 -21.52
CA THR A 175 -15.78 -14.51 -22.08
C THR A 175 -14.53 -14.44 -22.94
N PHE A 176 -13.40 -14.83 -22.38
CA PHE A 176 -12.30 -15.36 -23.18
C PHE A 176 -12.41 -16.89 -23.11
N ARG A 177 -12.87 -17.47 -24.23
CA ARG A 177 -12.71 -18.88 -24.55
C ARG A 177 -11.25 -19.19 -24.80
#